data_32f77437398bd2cf0fc37c7c5c0a335a
#
_entry.id   32f77437398bd2cf0fc37c7c5c0a335a
#
_cell.length_a   1.000
_cell.length_b   1.000
_cell.length_c   1.000
_cell.angle_alpha   90.00
_cell.angle_beta   90.00
_cell.angle_gamma   90.00
#
_symmetry.space_group_name_H-M   'P 1'
#
loop_
_entity.id
_entity.type
_entity.pdbx_description
1 polymer ?
#
loop_
_entity_poly.entity_id
_entity_poly.type
_entity_poly.pdbx_seq_one_letter_code
_entity_poly.pdbx_strand_id
1 'polypeptide(L)'
;IAHYRGFVSRGFRVVAAFDVDPARLGKSGDVEVLHTSQMSDFIKQHNIQIAMIAVPAENAQEVCDQLVAAGVRAILNYAPITLSVPSHVHVQYIDPVMHLQRMTYYLE
;
A
#
# COMPACT_ATOMS: atom_id res chain seq x y z
N ILE A 1 -2.29 -7.62 -5.68
CA ILE A 1 -2.48 -7.61 -4.22
C ILE A 1 -3.66 -8.52 -3.89
N ALA A 2 -3.39 -9.80 -3.89
CA ALA A 2 -4.44 -10.79 -3.67
C ALA A 2 -4.63 -11.16 -2.18
N HIS A 3 -4.00 -10.39 -1.26
CA HIS A 3 -3.87 -10.84 0.12
C HIS A 3 -4.43 -9.88 1.16
N TYR A 4 -5.56 -9.25 0.84
CA TYR A 4 -6.26 -8.38 1.78
C TYR A 4 -6.66 -9.10 3.05
N ARG A 5 -6.94 -10.41 2.97
CA ARG A 5 -7.37 -11.21 4.11
C ARG A 5 -6.32 -11.29 5.22
N GLY A 6 -5.02 -11.25 4.86
CA GLY A 6 -3.94 -11.25 5.85
C GLY A 6 -3.97 -10.02 6.74
N PHE A 7 -4.35 -8.87 6.19
CA PHE A 7 -4.49 -7.63 6.94
C PHE A 7 -5.72 -7.64 7.84
N VAL A 8 -6.83 -8.14 7.32
CA VAL A 8 -8.07 -8.23 8.10
C VAL A 8 -7.87 -9.09 9.34
N SER A 9 -7.18 -10.23 9.20
CA SER A 9 -6.92 -11.14 10.32
C SER A 9 -6.02 -10.53 11.39
N ARG A 10 -5.28 -9.46 11.07
CA ARG A 10 -4.40 -8.75 12.00
C ARG A 10 -5.04 -7.46 12.55
N GLY A 11 -6.32 -7.28 12.34
CA GLY A 11 -7.03 -6.10 12.83
C GLY A 11 -7.01 -4.91 11.88
N PHE A 12 -6.49 -5.07 10.66
CA PHE A 12 -6.51 -4.02 9.65
C PHE A 12 -7.59 -4.33 8.62
N ARG A 13 -8.19 -3.28 8.09
CA ARG A 13 -9.17 -3.38 7.02
C ARG A 13 -8.71 -2.55 5.83
N VAL A 14 -8.68 -3.17 4.65
CA VAL A 14 -8.42 -2.44 3.41
C VAL A 14 -9.71 -1.76 2.99
N VAL A 15 -9.71 -0.43 2.94
CA VAL A 15 -10.90 0.36 2.61
C VAL A 15 -10.96 0.73 1.13
N ALA A 16 -9.80 0.83 0.45
CA ALA A 16 -9.75 1.11 -0.98
C ALA A 16 -8.39 0.74 -1.53
N ALA A 17 -8.33 0.56 -2.83
CA ALA A 17 -7.09 0.43 -3.57
C ALA A 17 -7.08 1.45 -4.71
N PHE A 18 -5.89 1.80 -5.20
CA PHE A 18 -5.75 2.82 -6.25
C PHE A 18 -4.85 2.31 -7.36
N ASP A 19 -5.24 2.58 -8.60
CA ASP A 19 -4.49 2.14 -9.77
C ASP A 19 -4.55 3.23 -10.84
N VAL A 20 -3.51 3.29 -11.66
CA VAL A 20 -3.48 4.20 -12.82
C VAL A 20 -4.13 3.58 -14.05
N ASP A 21 -4.31 2.26 -14.07
CA ASP A 21 -4.86 1.54 -15.20
C ASP A 21 -6.39 1.55 -15.13
N PRO A 22 -7.09 2.22 -16.08
CA PRO A 22 -8.55 2.26 -16.06
C PRO A 22 -9.20 0.87 -16.13
N ALA A 23 -8.51 -0.11 -16.69
CA ALA A 23 -9.05 -1.48 -16.81
C ALA A 23 -9.17 -2.18 -15.44
N ARG A 24 -8.46 -1.68 -14.42
CA ARG A 24 -8.48 -2.25 -13.07
C ARG A 24 -9.41 -1.54 -12.11
N LEU A 25 -10.08 -0.48 -12.57
CA LEU A 25 -11.00 0.28 -11.73
C LEU A 25 -12.30 -0.48 -11.52
N GLY A 26 -12.97 -0.20 -10.40
CA GLY A 26 -14.21 -0.83 -10.02
C GLY A 26 -14.07 -1.62 -8.73
N LYS A 27 -14.97 -2.59 -8.50
CA LYS A 27 -14.89 -3.40 -7.30
C LYS A 27 -14.13 -4.69 -7.56
N SER A 28 -13.16 -4.99 -6.68
CA SER A 28 -12.48 -6.27 -6.65
C SER A 28 -12.80 -6.91 -5.30
N GLY A 29 -13.77 -7.83 -5.29
CA GLY A 29 -14.29 -8.36 -4.04
C GLY A 29 -14.98 -7.25 -3.25
N ASP A 30 -14.59 -7.08 -1.99
CA ASP A 30 -15.14 -6.06 -1.10
C ASP A 30 -14.37 -4.73 -1.17
N VAL A 31 -13.33 -4.65 -2.01
CA VAL A 31 -12.48 -3.47 -2.10
C VAL A 31 -12.75 -2.72 -3.37
N GLU A 32 -13.03 -1.42 -3.24
CA GLU A 32 -13.19 -0.54 -4.38
C GLU A 32 -11.80 -0.13 -4.90
N VAL A 33 -11.59 -0.27 -6.21
CA VAL A 33 -10.36 0.17 -6.87
C VAL A 33 -10.65 1.49 -7.58
N LEU A 34 -9.98 2.54 -7.16
CA LEU A 34 -10.16 3.90 -7.64
C LEU A 34 -8.93 4.36 -8.42
N HIS A 35 -9.10 5.37 -9.26
CA HIS A 35 -7.96 5.97 -9.93
C HIS A 35 -7.09 6.76 -8.94
N THR A 36 -5.77 6.75 -9.16
CA THR A 36 -4.83 7.45 -8.27
C THR A 36 -5.11 8.95 -8.15
N SER A 37 -5.77 9.55 -9.13
CA SER A 37 -6.18 10.96 -9.06
C SER A 37 -7.15 11.25 -7.92
N GLN A 38 -7.85 10.24 -7.40
CA GLN A 38 -8.80 10.37 -6.30
C GLN A 38 -8.17 10.05 -4.94
N MET A 39 -6.92 9.61 -4.93
CA MET A 39 -6.26 9.09 -3.73
C MET A 39 -6.12 10.15 -2.63
N SER A 40 -5.64 11.32 -2.98
CA SER A 40 -5.38 12.39 -1.99
C SER A 40 -6.67 12.80 -1.27
N ASP A 41 -7.74 13.01 -2.03
CA ASP A 41 -9.04 13.41 -1.45
C ASP A 41 -9.63 12.29 -0.60
N PHE A 42 -9.51 11.04 -1.07
CA PHE A 42 -10.00 9.88 -0.32
C PHE A 42 -9.29 9.76 1.03
N ILE A 43 -7.96 9.89 1.04
CA ILE A 43 -7.17 9.80 2.26
C ILE A 43 -7.58 10.88 3.25
N LYS A 44 -7.75 12.11 2.79
CA LYS A 44 -8.15 13.22 3.65
C LYS A 44 -9.56 13.06 4.17
N GLN A 45 -10.48 12.66 3.31
CA GLN A 45 -11.89 12.51 3.65
C GLN A 45 -12.10 11.41 4.70
N HIS A 46 -11.36 10.30 4.58
CA HIS A 46 -11.51 9.14 5.45
C HIS A 46 -10.45 9.07 6.56
N ASN A 47 -9.58 10.07 6.66
CA ASN A 47 -8.51 10.13 7.65
C ASN A 47 -7.67 8.86 7.66
N ILE A 48 -7.19 8.46 6.51
CA ILE A 48 -6.37 7.25 6.36
C ILE A 48 -4.98 7.51 6.93
N GLN A 49 -4.50 6.64 7.82
CA GLN A 49 -3.22 6.78 8.49
C GLN A 49 -2.15 5.83 7.95
N ILE A 50 -2.56 4.69 7.37
CA ILE A 50 -1.66 3.63 6.95
C ILE A 50 -1.94 3.30 5.49
N ALA A 51 -0.87 3.21 4.70
CA ALA A 51 -0.98 2.84 3.29
C ALA A 51 0.05 1.76 2.95
N MET A 52 -0.23 1.03 1.88
CA MET A 52 0.68 0.02 1.34
C MET A 52 1.02 0.41 -0.10
N ILE A 53 2.31 0.38 -0.42
CA ILE A 53 2.81 0.67 -1.77
C ILE A 53 3.26 -0.64 -2.41
N ALA A 54 2.67 -0.96 -3.57
CA ALA A 54 3.02 -2.15 -4.34
C ALA A 54 3.13 -1.84 -5.84
N VAL A 55 3.46 -0.59 -6.18
CA VAL A 55 3.66 -0.16 -7.56
C VAL A 55 5.10 -0.44 -8.02
N PRO A 56 5.38 -0.36 -9.34
CA PRO A 56 6.76 -0.50 -9.82
C PRO A 56 7.71 0.51 -9.17
N ALA A 57 8.99 0.14 -9.06
CA ALA A 57 9.99 0.94 -8.37
C ALA A 57 10.05 2.39 -8.87
N GLU A 58 9.95 2.58 -10.19
CA GLU A 58 10.03 3.90 -10.81
C GLU A 58 8.88 4.84 -10.44
N ASN A 59 7.78 4.30 -9.92
CA ASN A 59 6.61 5.08 -9.52
C ASN A 59 6.47 5.23 -8.01
N ALA A 60 7.24 4.47 -7.24
CA ALA A 60 7.02 4.33 -5.81
C ALA A 60 7.25 5.63 -5.04
N GLN A 61 8.30 6.38 -5.37
CA GLN A 61 8.59 7.62 -4.64
C GLN A 61 7.51 8.68 -4.88
N GLU A 62 7.02 8.79 -6.10
CA GLU A 62 5.94 9.73 -6.42
C GLU A 62 4.66 9.39 -5.67
N VAL A 63 4.29 8.13 -5.63
CA VAL A 63 3.11 7.67 -4.86
C VAL A 63 3.32 7.93 -3.37
N CYS A 64 4.51 7.66 -2.86
CA CYS A 64 4.87 7.92 -1.46
C CYS A 64 4.69 9.40 -1.12
N ASP A 65 5.18 10.29 -1.99
CA ASP A 65 5.07 11.73 -1.76
C ASP A 65 3.62 12.18 -1.71
N GLN A 66 2.76 11.63 -2.57
CA GLN A 66 1.32 11.93 -2.56
C GLN A 66 0.66 11.44 -1.28
N LEU A 67 1.00 10.24 -0.82
CA LEU A 67 0.46 9.68 0.42
C LEU A 67 0.84 10.54 1.62
N VAL A 68 2.11 10.91 1.71
CA VAL A 68 2.61 11.75 2.82
C VAL A 68 1.93 13.12 2.81
N ALA A 69 1.80 13.74 1.63
CA ALA A 69 1.14 15.03 1.51
C ALA A 69 -0.33 14.97 1.91
N ALA A 70 -0.97 13.83 1.72
CA ALA A 70 -2.38 13.63 2.10
C ALA A 70 -2.58 13.30 3.58
N GLY A 71 -1.51 13.02 4.32
CA GLY A 71 -1.58 12.82 5.76
C GLY A 71 -1.26 11.41 6.25
N VAL A 72 -0.84 10.51 5.37
CA VAL A 72 -0.45 9.15 5.76
C VAL A 72 0.83 9.21 6.61
N ARG A 73 0.86 8.46 7.71
CA ARG A 73 1.98 8.45 8.65
C ARG A 73 2.76 7.14 8.68
N ALA A 74 2.19 6.08 8.15
CA ALA A 74 2.85 4.78 8.10
C ALA A 74 2.67 4.16 6.73
N ILE A 75 3.75 3.64 6.16
CA ILE A 75 3.76 3.06 4.83
C ILE A 75 4.39 1.68 4.89
N LEU A 76 3.68 0.69 4.34
CA LEU A 76 4.23 -0.64 4.08
C LEU A 76 4.68 -0.66 2.62
N ASN A 77 5.99 -0.75 2.39
CA ASN A 77 6.54 -0.64 1.04
C ASN A 77 6.97 -2.01 0.52
N TYR A 78 6.30 -2.46 -0.55
CA TYR A 78 6.64 -3.68 -1.29
C TYR A 78 7.48 -3.39 -2.53
N ALA A 79 7.60 -2.12 -2.95
CA ALA A 79 8.40 -1.77 -4.11
C ALA A 79 9.89 -1.92 -3.79
N PRO A 80 10.71 -2.41 -4.75
CA PRO A 80 12.13 -2.66 -4.50
C PRO A 80 12.96 -1.37 -4.60
N ILE A 81 12.66 -0.41 -3.74
CA ILE A 81 13.34 0.89 -3.71
C ILE A 81 13.28 1.45 -2.29
N THR A 82 14.31 2.18 -1.90
CA THR A 82 14.31 2.94 -0.66
C THR A 82 13.54 4.24 -0.86
N LEU A 83 12.57 4.49 0.01
CA LEU A 83 11.76 5.70 -0.05
C LEU A 83 12.34 6.81 0.83
N SER A 84 12.30 8.03 0.33
CA SER A 84 12.66 9.23 1.10
C SER A 84 11.39 9.81 1.71
N VAL A 85 11.35 9.91 3.04
CA VAL A 85 10.17 10.41 3.77
C VAL A 85 10.59 11.36 4.87
N PRO A 86 9.66 12.24 5.32
CA PRO A 86 9.91 13.07 6.51
C PRO A 86 10.08 12.20 7.76
N SER A 87 10.71 12.76 8.78
CA SER A 87 11.03 12.04 10.01
C SER A 87 9.78 11.53 10.77
N HIS A 88 8.63 12.18 10.57
CA HIS A 88 7.39 11.78 11.24
C HIS A 88 6.64 10.64 10.52
N VAL A 89 7.14 10.18 9.38
CA VAL A 89 6.55 9.09 8.61
C VAL A 89 7.38 7.83 8.81
N HIS A 90 6.73 6.75 9.20
CA HIS A 90 7.38 5.46 9.37
C HIS A 90 7.21 4.62 8.10
N VAL A 91 8.31 4.05 7.59
CA VAL A 91 8.27 3.14 6.45
C VAL A 91 8.76 1.77 6.90
N GLN A 92 7.94 0.77 6.67
CA GLN A 92 8.30 -0.63 6.86
C GLN A 92 8.52 -1.25 5.49
N TYR A 93 9.70 -1.81 5.27
CA TYR A 93 10.06 -2.45 4.01
C TYR A 93 9.70 -3.93 4.07
N ILE A 94 8.95 -4.39 3.07
CA ILE A 94 8.53 -5.78 2.96
C ILE A 94 9.22 -6.39 1.75
N ASP A 95 9.98 -7.45 1.97
CA ASP A 95 10.64 -8.19 0.89
C ASP A 95 9.85 -9.47 0.62
N PRO A 96 9.13 -9.56 -0.51
CA PRO A 96 8.37 -10.75 -0.83
C PRO A 96 9.22 -12.02 -0.92
N VAL A 97 10.47 -11.89 -1.39
CA VAL A 97 11.37 -13.03 -1.52
C VAL A 97 11.76 -13.56 -0.14
N MET A 98 12.16 -12.67 0.76
CA MET A 98 12.48 -13.08 2.14
C MET A 98 11.27 -13.66 2.85
N HIS A 99 10.09 -13.09 2.61
CA HIS A 99 8.86 -13.59 3.21
C HIS A 99 8.55 -15.02 2.75
N LEU A 100 8.73 -15.30 1.46
CA LEU A 100 8.56 -16.64 0.90
C LEU A 100 9.58 -17.62 1.48
N GLN A 101 10.83 -17.19 1.65
CA GLN A 101 11.87 -18.01 2.25
C GLN A 101 11.52 -18.37 3.69
N ARG A 102 10.99 -17.43 4.45
CA ARG A 102 10.54 -17.70 5.82
C ARG A 102 9.41 -18.71 5.85
N MET A 103 8.45 -18.58 4.93
CA MET A 103 7.35 -19.52 4.85
C MET A 103 7.84 -20.93 4.54
N THR A 104 8.79 -21.06 3.62
CA THR A 104 9.39 -22.34 3.28
C THR A 104 10.10 -22.94 4.48
N TYR A 105 10.81 -22.11 5.24
CA TYR A 105 11.50 -22.55 6.44
C TYR A 105 10.55 -23.15 7.48
N TYR A 106 9.39 -22.53 7.68
CA TYR A 106 8.40 -23.02 8.64
C TYR A 106 7.67 -24.27 8.18
N LEU A 107 7.70 -24.60 6.89
CA LEU A 107 7.06 -25.78 6.37
C LEU A 107 7.92 -27.04 6.50
N GLU A 108 9.17 -26.88 6.83
CA GLU A 108 10.05 -28.01 7.10
C GLU A 108 9.76 -28.62 8.46
#